data_30510b61ca612e91eae6aa150a2dc1d6
#
_entry.id   30510b61ca612e91eae6aa150a2dc1d6
#
_cell.length_a   1.000
_cell.length_b   1.000
_cell.length_c   1.000
_cell.angle_alpha   90.00
_cell.angle_beta   90.00
_cell.angle_gamma   90.00
#
_symmetry.space_group_name_H-M   'P 1'
#
loop_
_entity.id
_entity.type
_entity.pdbx_description
1 polymer ?
#
loop_
_entity_poly.entity_id
_entity_poly.type
_entity_poly.pdbx_seq_one_letter_code
_entity_poly.pdbx_strand_id
1 'polypeptide(L)'
;MTKLNEINDKTKGVIHLMVTSLCNRNCKYCCNKQYDLGQIPYVTDEELDACKTICITGGEPFLFADPCKIAFYYKSRFHNIENIYAYTNALELGFYLRDHHLSSLTGLSVSIKTKSDLSAFEQYIVDNKEVAAMSSNFLYVFDNLTPKKLGNFKLFKRDWQEEFEPASNSIFRRV
;
A
#
# COMPACT_ATOMS: atom_id res chain seq x y z
N MET A 1 10.17 19.48 -9.52
CA MET A 1 9.77 19.82 -8.14
C MET A 1 8.35 20.40 -7.99
N THR A 2 7.58 20.54 -9.06
CA THR A 2 6.29 21.31 -9.04
C THR A 2 5.04 20.42 -9.00
N LYS A 3 5.14 19.11 -9.22
CA LYS A 3 3.94 18.25 -9.42
C LYS A 3 3.17 17.86 -8.14
N LEU A 4 3.78 17.88 -6.96
CA LEU A 4 3.07 17.53 -5.71
C LEU A 4 2.17 18.65 -5.17
N ASN A 5 2.49 19.91 -5.45
CA ASN A 5 1.71 21.05 -4.97
C ASN A 5 0.41 21.28 -5.77
N GLU A 6 0.30 20.73 -6.98
CA GLU A 6 -0.92 20.85 -7.81
C GLU A 6 -1.99 19.80 -7.47
N ILE A 7 -1.64 18.79 -6.62
CA ILE A 7 -2.55 17.71 -6.22
C ILE A 7 -3.42 18.10 -5.02
N ASN A 8 -3.57 19.37 -4.73
CA ASN A 8 -4.31 19.88 -3.56
C ASN A 8 -5.83 20.07 -3.77
N ASP A 9 -6.43 19.32 -4.70
CA ASP A 9 -7.89 19.34 -4.80
C ASP A 9 -8.52 18.52 -3.65
N LYS A 10 -9.19 19.21 -2.74
CA LYS A 10 -9.80 18.67 -1.51
C LYS A 10 -10.94 17.65 -1.76
N THR A 11 -11.28 17.35 -3.01
CA THR A 11 -12.40 16.47 -3.38
C THR A 11 -12.00 15.03 -3.72
N LYS A 12 -10.73 14.65 -3.47
CA LYS A 12 -10.23 13.34 -3.89
C LYS A 12 -10.51 12.27 -2.83
N GLY A 13 -11.30 11.27 -3.21
CA GLY A 13 -11.77 10.21 -2.31
C GLY A 13 -10.72 9.19 -1.85
N VAL A 14 -9.44 9.29 -2.31
CA VAL A 14 -8.37 8.34 -1.99
C VAL A 14 -7.16 9.06 -1.41
N ILE A 15 -6.72 8.64 -0.23
CA ILE A 15 -5.49 9.11 0.40
C ILE A 15 -4.43 8.01 0.36
N HIS A 16 -3.29 8.26 -0.28
CA HIS A 16 -2.08 7.47 -0.08
C HIS A 16 -1.34 8.00 1.14
N LEU A 17 -1.44 7.24 2.24
CA LEU A 17 -0.91 7.64 3.54
C LEU A 17 0.47 7.01 3.76
N MET A 18 1.51 7.83 3.67
CA MET A 18 2.88 7.41 3.92
C MET A 18 3.13 7.31 5.43
N VAL A 19 3.31 6.10 5.92
CA VAL A 19 3.53 5.81 7.35
C VAL A 19 5.01 5.63 7.69
N THR A 20 5.85 5.39 6.69
CA THR A 20 7.31 5.27 6.84
C THR A 20 8.00 5.56 5.51
N SER A 21 9.21 6.12 5.57
CA SER A 21 10.10 6.22 4.40
C SER A 21 11.09 5.05 4.31
N LEU A 22 11.21 4.25 5.37
CA LEU A 22 12.16 3.14 5.46
C LEU A 22 11.64 1.92 4.69
N CYS A 23 12.56 1.25 3.97
CA CYS A 23 12.23 0.08 3.16
C CYS A 23 13.40 -0.92 3.17
N ASN A 24 13.09 -2.21 3.15
CA ASN A 24 14.07 -3.29 2.96
C ASN A 24 14.48 -3.48 1.49
N ARG A 25 13.99 -2.65 0.58
CA ARG A 25 14.28 -2.67 -0.87
C ARG A 25 14.93 -1.37 -1.33
N ASN A 26 15.74 -1.48 -2.37
CA ASN A 26 16.32 -0.34 -3.08
C ASN A 26 15.98 -0.38 -4.57
N CYS A 27 14.69 -0.36 -4.89
CA CYS A 27 14.22 -0.44 -6.27
C CYS A 27 14.73 0.75 -7.10
N LYS A 28 15.19 0.49 -8.35
CA LYS A 28 15.72 1.52 -9.25
C LYS A 28 14.70 2.64 -9.51
N TYR A 29 13.47 2.27 -9.82
CA TYR A 29 12.38 3.18 -10.15
C TYR A 29 11.36 3.30 -9.00
N CYS A 30 11.84 3.38 -7.76
CA CYS A 30 10.97 3.57 -6.62
C CYS A 30 10.38 4.99 -6.63
N CYS A 31 9.05 5.11 -6.50
CA CYS A 31 8.38 6.41 -6.44
C CYS A 31 8.92 7.30 -5.31
N ASN A 32 9.31 6.70 -4.18
CA ASN A 32 9.91 7.45 -3.06
C ASN A 32 11.23 8.16 -3.39
N LYS A 33 11.91 7.77 -4.47
CA LYS A 33 13.14 8.43 -4.94
C LYS A 33 12.87 9.63 -5.84
N GLN A 34 11.62 9.78 -6.29
CA GLN A 34 11.23 10.82 -7.23
C GLN A 34 10.68 12.06 -6.53
N TYR A 35 10.45 11.98 -5.22
CA TYR A 35 9.88 13.05 -4.41
C TYR A 35 10.76 13.36 -3.20
N ASP A 36 10.74 14.61 -2.77
CA ASP A 36 11.20 14.97 -1.44
C ASP A 36 10.13 14.56 -0.42
N LEU A 37 10.34 13.41 0.22
CA LEU A 37 9.38 12.84 1.17
C LEU A 37 9.15 13.76 2.38
N GLY A 38 10.12 14.61 2.71
CA GLY A 38 10.00 15.60 3.76
C GLY A 38 8.99 16.73 3.45
N GLN A 39 8.72 16.96 2.16
CA GLN A 39 7.77 17.95 1.69
C GLN A 39 6.33 17.42 1.53
N ILE A 40 6.10 16.11 1.70
CA ILE A 40 4.74 15.56 1.69
C ILE A 40 4.00 16.12 2.90
N PRO A 41 2.84 16.78 2.72
CA PRO A 41 2.07 17.34 3.83
C PRO A 41 1.56 16.25 4.79
N TYR A 42 1.38 16.60 6.05
CA TYR A 42 0.64 15.78 6.99
C TYR A 42 -0.83 15.68 6.59
N VAL A 43 -1.45 14.53 6.86
CA VAL A 43 -2.89 14.37 6.67
C VAL A 43 -3.65 15.24 7.68
N THR A 44 -4.75 15.86 7.24
CA THR A 44 -5.63 16.64 8.12
C THR A 44 -6.95 15.92 8.39
N ASP A 45 -7.63 16.28 9.48
CA ASP A 45 -8.93 15.71 9.83
C ASP A 45 -9.97 16.03 8.74
N GLU A 46 -9.93 17.22 8.12
CA GLU A 46 -10.84 17.61 7.04
C GLU A 46 -10.65 16.74 5.78
N GLU A 47 -9.41 16.35 5.48
CA GLU A 47 -9.12 15.43 4.37
C GLU A 47 -9.61 14.01 4.68
N LEU A 48 -9.47 13.58 5.93
CA LEU A 48 -9.96 12.28 6.38
C LEU A 48 -11.50 12.23 6.40
N ASP A 49 -12.18 13.30 6.80
CA ASP A 49 -13.64 13.41 6.74
C ASP A 49 -14.20 13.39 5.31
N ALA A 50 -13.42 13.86 4.33
CA ALA A 50 -13.79 13.82 2.92
C ALA A 50 -13.36 12.53 2.20
N CYS A 51 -12.55 11.67 2.83
CA CYS A 51 -11.93 10.50 2.26
C CYS A 51 -12.85 9.27 2.38
N LYS A 52 -12.83 8.40 1.36
CA LYS A 52 -13.50 7.08 1.37
C LYS A 52 -12.51 5.92 1.46
N THR A 53 -11.30 6.13 1.00
CA THR A 53 -10.29 5.08 0.90
C THR A 53 -8.93 5.57 1.35
N ILE A 54 -8.29 4.82 2.25
CA ILE A 54 -6.90 5.02 2.64
C ILE A 54 -6.05 3.88 2.06
N CYS A 55 -4.94 4.24 1.42
CA CYS A 55 -3.89 3.31 0.99
C CYS A 55 -2.65 3.53 1.86
N ILE A 56 -2.44 2.67 2.85
CA ILE A 56 -1.25 2.71 3.71
C ILE A 56 -0.04 2.33 2.88
N THR A 57 0.92 3.23 2.78
CA THR A 57 2.07 3.12 1.87
C THR A 57 3.33 3.73 2.49
N GLY A 58 4.35 3.93 1.68
CA GLY A 58 5.63 4.52 2.07
C GLY A 58 6.79 3.67 1.60
N GLY A 59 7.69 3.28 2.51
CA GLY A 59 8.72 2.28 2.28
C GLY A 59 8.15 0.86 2.32
N GLU A 60 8.41 0.11 3.41
CA GLU A 60 7.72 -1.17 3.67
C GLU A 60 6.94 -1.06 4.99
N PRO A 61 5.61 -0.87 4.92
CA PRO A 61 4.80 -0.66 6.12
C PRO A 61 4.83 -1.82 7.12
N PHE A 62 4.88 -3.06 6.64
CA PHE A 62 4.89 -4.24 7.53
C PHE A 62 6.22 -4.48 8.25
N LEU A 63 7.28 -3.74 7.90
CA LEU A 63 8.58 -3.82 8.58
C LEU A 63 8.77 -2.70 9.59
N PHE A 64 8.34 -1.48 9.26
CA PHE A 64 8.67 -0.27 10.02
C PHE A 64 7.47 0.45 10.62
N ALA A 65 6.27 -0.13 10.45
CA ALA A 65 5.02 0.36 10.99
C ALA A 65 4.12 -0.83 11.39
N ASP A 66 2.93 -0.53 11.88
CA ASP A 66 1.87 -1.54 12.10
C ASP A 66 0.63 -1.11 11.30
N PRO A 67 0.50 -1.56 10.04
CA PRO A 67 -0.62 -1.15 9.17
C PRO A 67 -1.99 -1.48 9.77
N CYS A 68 -2.09 -2.55 10.57
CA CYS A 68 -3.37 -2.96 11.16
C CYS A 68 -3.78 -2.06 12.32
N LYS A 69 -2.84 -1.64 13.18
CA LYS A 69 -3.12 -0.63 14.21
C LYS A 69 -3.47 0.72 13.60
N ILE A 70 -2.76 1.12 12.55
CA ILE A 70 -3.04 2.36 11.82
C ILE A 70 -4.44 2.30 11.21
N ALA A 71 -4.79 1.19 10.53
CA ALA A 71 -6.12 0.99 9.96
C ALA A 71 -7.22 1.00 11.02
N PHE A 72 -7.00 0.34 12.15
CA PHE A 72 -7.94 0.34 13.27
C PHE A 72 -8.16 1.76 13.82
N TYR A 73 -7.08 2.52 14.02
CA TYR A 73 -7.16 3.91 14.49
C TYR A 73 -8.02 4.78 13.57
N TYR A 74 -7.77 4.76 12.26
CA TYR A 74 -8.52 5.59 11.32
C TYR A 74 -9.97 5.13 11.17
N LYS A 75 -10.26 3.83 11.10
CA LYS A 75 -11.64 3.32 11.05
C LYS A 75 -12.46 3.62 12.32
N SER A 76 -11.82 3.62 13.49
CA SER A 76 -12.52 3.93 14.74
C SER A 76 -12.85 5.41 14.90
N ARG A 77 -12.07 6.29 14.27
CA ARG A 77 -12.21 7.74 14.38
C ARG A 77 -13.03 8.36 13.24
N PHE A 78 -12.92 7.82 12.03
CA PHE A 78 -13.54 8.36 10.82
C PHE A 78 -14.46 7.34 10.19
N HIS A 79 -15.76 7.42 10.50
CA HIS A 79 -16.76 6.43 10.07
C HIS A 79 -17.10 6.49 8.57
N ASN A 80 -16.71 7.54 7.88
CA ASN A 80 -16.83 7.70 6.44
C ASN A 80 -15.79 6.89 5.64
N ILE A 81 -14.72 6.39 6.29
CA ILE A 81 -13.68 5.58 5.64
C ILE A 81 -14.20 4.15 5.45
N GLU A 82 -14.49 3.82 4.20
CA GLU A 82 -15.04 2.52 3.80
C GLU A 82 -13.94 1.48 3.61
N ASN A 83 -12.81 1.89 2.99
CA ASN A 83 -11.75 0.97 2.59
C ASN A 83 -10.39 1.40 3.10
N ILE A 84 -9.61 0.45 3.63
CA ILE A 84 -8.19 0.64 3.94
C ILE A 84 -7.38 -0.50 3.35
N TYR A 85 -6.45 -0.17 2.46
CA TYR A 85 -5.51 -1.10 1.85
C TYR A 85 -4.11 -0.88 2.39
N ALA A 86 -3.31 -1.95 2.52
CA ALA A 86 -1.88 -1.84 2.82
C ALA A 86 -1.04 -2.29 1.63
N TYR A 87 -0.05 -1.48 1.26
CA TYR A 87 0.90 -1.76 0.19
C TYR A 87 2.12 -2.46 0.76
N THR A 88 2.59 -3.52 0.07
CA THR A 88 3.75 -4.30 0.52
C THR A 88 4.49 -4.95 -0.63
N ASN A 89 5.75 -5.29 -0.39
CA ASN A 89 6.58 -6.09 -1.30
C ASN A 89 6.53 -7.60 -1.01
N ALA A 90 5.64 -8.05 -0.14
CA ALA A 90 5.40 -9.43 0.29
C ALA A 90 6.40 -10.02 1.29
N LEU A 91 7.66 -9.62 1.31
CA LEU A 91 8.66 -10.28 2.16
C LEU A 91 8.31 -10.21 3.65
N GLU A 92 8.06 -9.01 4.15
CA GLU A 92 7.81 -8.79 5.57
C GLU A 92 6.40 -9.21 5.98
N LEU A 93 5.45 -9.14 5.05
CA LEU A 93 4.08 -9.59 5.31
C LEU A 93 4.04 -11.07 5.73
N GLY A 94 4.86 -11.92 5.12
CA GLY A 94 4.94 -13.34 5.49
C GLY A 94 5.38 -13.55 6.95
N PHE A 95 6.29 -12.71 7.45
CA PHE A 95 6.69 -12.73 8.87
C PHE A 95 5.61 -12.12 9.77
N TYR A 96 5.04 -11.01 9.37
CA TYR A 96 3.98 -10.33 10.10
C TYR A 96 2.77 -11.25 10.37
N LEU A 97 2.36 -12.05 9.37
CA LEU A 97 1.23 -12.98 9.46
C LEU A 97 1.41 -14.12 10.48
N ARG A 98 2.61 -14.35 11.01
CA ARG A 98 2.82 -15.38 12.04
C ARG A 98 2.24 -14.97 13.38
N ASP A 99 2.30 -13.68 13.69
CA ASP A 99 2.03 -13.17 15.03
C ASP A 99 0.91 -12.10 15.07
N HIS A 100 0.38 -11.70 13.89
CA HIS A 100 -0.56 -10.58 13.77
C HIS A 100 -1.74 -10.91 12.86
N HIS A 101 -2.85 -10.24 13.12
CA HIS A 101 -4.09 -10.36 12.34
C HIS A 101 -4.28 -9.15 11.41
N LEU A 102 -4.93 -9.41 10.26
CA LEU A 102 -5.19 -8.38 9.24
C LEU A 102 -6.61 -7.80 9.28
N SER A 103 -7.38 -8.09 10.32
CA SER A 103 -8.82 -7.82 10.42
C SER A 103 -9.24 -6.36 10.20
N SER A 104 -8.35 -5.40 10.43
CA SER A 104 -8.64 -3.98 10.23
C SER A 104 -8.50 -3.53 8.77
N LEU A 105 -7.85 -4.32 7.92
CA LEU A 105 -7.65 -4.00 6.51
C LEU A 105 -8.81 -4.50 5.65
N THR A 106 -9.14 -3.76 4.61
CA THR A 106 -10.06 -4.20 3.55
C THR A 106 -9.38 -5.17 2.59
N GLY A 107 -8.09 -4.96 2.34
CA GLY A 107 -7.30 -5.79 1.45
C GLY A 107 -5.84 -5.37 1.38
N LEU A 108 -5.10 -6.10 0.58
CA LEU A 108 -3.67 -5.92 0.33
C LEU A 108 -3.41 -5.47 -1.11
N SER A 109 -2.39 -4.63 -1.28
CA SER A 109 -1.80 -4.29 -2.58
C SER A 109 -0.37 -4.79 -2.59
N VAL A 110 -0.17 -6.01 -3.09
CA VAL A 110 1.12 -6.70 -3.10
C VAL A 110 1.86 -6.44 -4.40
N SER A 111 3.13 -6.03 -4.31
CA SER A 111 3.98 -5.75 -5.47
C SER A 111 5.16 -6.73 -5.55
N ILE A 112 5.10 -7.64 -6.50
CA ILE A 112 6.14 -8.65 -6.76
C ILE A 112 7.15 -8.09 -7.77
N LYS A 113 8.35 -7.80 -7.32
CA LYS A 113 9.42 -7.17 -8.10
C LYS A 113 10.63 -8.09 -8.30
N THR A 114 10.72 -9.16 -7.49
CA THR A 114 11.83 -10.12 -7.53
C THR A 114 11.32 -11.55 -7.35
N LYS A 115 12.18 -12.53 -7.66
CA LYS A 115 11.87 -13.94 -7.40
C LYS A 115 11.68 -14.24 -5.91
N SER A 116 12.37 -13.52 -5.01
CA SER A 116 12.19 -13.69 -3.57
C SER A 116 10.82 -13.17 -3.10
N ASP A 117 10.32 -12.06 -3.66
CA ASP A 117 8.97 -11.58 -3.37
C ASP A 117 7.93 -12.60 -3.82
N LEU A 118 8.11 -13.17 -5.03
CA LEU A 118 7.23 -14.19 -5.57
C LEU A 118 7.20 -15.43 -4.69
N SER A 119 8.38 -15.90 -4.26
CA SER A 119 8.48 -17.05 -3.36
C SER A 119 7.78 -16.81 -2.02
N ALA A 120 7.98 -15.63 -1.42
CA ALA A 120 7.30 -15.25 -0.17
C ALA A 120 5.78 -15.18 -0.34
N PHE A 121 5.31 -14.61 -1.45
CA PHE A 121 3.89 -14.56 -1.79
C PHE A 121 3.28 -15.96 -1.88
N GLU A 122 3.89 -16.84 -2.67
CA GLU A 122 3.38 -18.20 -2.91
C GLU A 122 3.45 -19.09 -1.66
N GLN A 123 4.43 -18.87 -0.78
CA GLN A 123 4.65 -19.70 0.40
C GLN A 123 3.82 -19.26 1.61
N TYR A 124 3.65 -17.95 1.82
CA TYR A 124 3.12 -17.45 3.09
C TYR A 124 1.83 -16.64 2.96
N ILE A 125 1.51 -16.13 1.76
CA ILE A 125 0.45 -15.13 1.61
C ILE A 125 -0.76 -15.70 0.88
N VAL A 126 -0.56 -16.30 -0.29
CA VAL A 126 -1.65 -16.65 -1.21
C VAL A 126 -2.69 -17.60 -0.60
N ASP A 127 -2.27 -18.55 0.21
CA ASP A 127 -3.12 -19.56 0.86
C ASP A 127 -3.42 -19.20 2.34
N ASN A 128 -3.01 -18.01 2.82
CA ASN A 128 -3.27 -17.59 4.20
C ASN A 128 -4.77 -17.31 4.39
N LYS A 129 -5.38 -17.89 5.43
CA LYS A 129 -6.83 -17.81 5.67
C LYS A 129 -7.35 -16.40 5.89
N GLU A 130 -6.57 -15.55 6.57
CA GLU A 130 -6.97 -14.15 6.81
C GLU A 130 -6.91 -13.35 5.51
N VAL A 131 -5.86 -13.55 4.70
CA VAL A 131 -5.75 -12.93 3.38
C VAL A 131 -6.87 -13.40 2.46
N ALA A 132 -7.19 -14.69 2.48
CA ALA A 132 -8.30 -15.26 1.68
C ALA A 132 -9.67 -14.73 2.10
N ALA A 133 -9.83 -14.33 3.36
CA ALA A 133 -11.08 -13.74 3.88
C ALA A 133 -11.24 -12.24 3.54
N MET A 134 -10.20 -11.56 3.05
CA MET A 134 -10.28 -10.15 2.69
C MET A 134 -11.17 -9.94 1.45
N SER A 135 -11.89 -8.83 1.43
CA SER A 135 -12.85 -8.54 0.36
C SER A 135 -12.19 -8.15 -0.96
N SER A 136 -10.95 -7.65 -0.94
CA SER A 136 -10.30 -7.14 -2.15
C SER A 136 -8.78 -7.14 -2.04
N ASN A 137 -8.12 -8.02 -2.79
CA ASN A 137 -6.66 -8.10 -2.86
C ASN A 137 -6.15 -7.87 -4.28
N PHE A 138 -5.05 -7.14 -4.41
CA PHE A 138 -4.41 -6.79 -5.67
C PHE A 138 -2.97 -7.29 -5.70
N LEU A 139 -2.59 -7.92 -6.82
CA LEU A 139 -1.24 -8.40 -7.08
C LEU A 139 -0.67 -7.71 -8.31
N TYR A 140 0.39 -6.95 -8.12
CA TYR A 140 1.14 -6.30 -9.18
C TYR A 140 2.45 -7.05 -9.43
N VAL A 141 2.68 -7.49 -10.66
CA VAL A 141 3.87 -8.27 -11.04
C VAL A 141 4.68 -7.52 -12.06
N PHE A 142 5.99 -7.51 -11.87
CA PHE A 142 6.98 -6.85 -12.72
C PHE A 142 7.91 -7.87 -13.38
N ASP A 143 8.64 -7.47 -14.42
CA ASP A 143 9.76 -8.20 -15.03
C ASP A 143 9.43 -9.65 -15.45
N ASN A 144 8.30 -9.89 -16.10
CA ASN A 144 7.89 -11.23 -16.59
C ASN A 144 7.78 -12.30 -15.49
N LEU A 145 7.71 -11.91 -14.21
CA LEU A 145 7.42 -12.83 -13.12
C LEU A 145 6.00 -13.37 -13.29
N THR A 146 5.83 -14.66 -13.05
CA THR A 146 4.53 -15.32 -13.21
C THR A 146 4.20 -16.14 -11.97
N PRO A 147 3.20 -15.74 -11.17
CA PRO A 147 2.72 -16.52 -10.04
C PRO A 147 2.10 -17.84 -10.51
N LYS A 148 2.37 -18.91 -9.79
CA LYS A 148 1.74 -20.23 -10.01
C LYS A 148 0.35 -20.31 -9.37
N LYS A 149 0.13 -19.51 -8.33
CA LYS A 149 -1.14 -19.40 -7.62
C LYS A 149 -1.51 -17.92 -7.43
N LEU A 150 -2.80 -17.63 -7.43
CA LEU A 150 -3.33 -16.28 -7.23
C LEU A 150 -4.24 -16.14 -6.00
N GLY A 151 -4.80 -17.27 -5.50
CA GLY A 151 -5.82 -17.19 -4.46
C GLY A 151 -6.96 -16.25 -4.87
N ASN A 152 -7.33 -15.31 -3.98
CA ASN A 152 -8.33 -14.27 -4.25
C ASN A 152 -7.73 -12.94 -4.76
N PHE A 153 -6.47 -12.95 -5.20
CA PHE A 153 -5.82 -11.75 -5.73
C PHE A 153 -6.20 -11.47 -7.18
N LYS A 154 -6.54 -10.22 -7.47
CA LYS A 154 -6.67 -9.71 -8.83
C LYS A 154 -5.29 -9.35 -9.36
N LEU A 155 -4.86 -10.03 -10.43
CA LEU A 155 -3.53 -9.87 -11.03
C LEU A 155 -3.48 -8.69 -11.99
N PHE A 156 -2.41 -7.90 -11.86
CA PHE A 156 -2.01 -6.84 -12.78
C PHE A 156 -0.54 -7.00 -13.16
N LYS A 157 -0.25 -6.99 -14.45
CA LYS A 157 1.12 -6.87 -14.95
C LYS A 157 1.48 -5.38 -15.03
N ARG A 158 2.68 -5.04 -14.61
CA ARG A 158 3.20 -3.67 -14.59
C ARG A 158 4.58 -3.62 -15.22
N ASP A 159 4.81 -2.60 -16.00
CA ASP A 159 6.15 -2.22 -16.44
C ASP A 159 6.75 -1.21 -15.48
N TRP A 160 8.07 -1.19 -15.39
CA TRP A 160 8.77 -0.17 -14.63
C TRP A 160 8.60 1.20 -15.30
N GLN A 161 8.22 2.18 -14.51
CA GLN A 161 8.06 3.56 -14.94
C GLN A 161 9.20 4.41 -14.36
N GLU A 162 9.87 5.16 -15.22
CA GLU A 162 10.92 6.09 -14.82
C GLU A 162 10.34 7.30 -14.08
N GLU A 163 9.14 7.74 -14.47
CA GLU A 163 8.39 8.78 -13.79
C GLU A 163 7.09 8.19 -13.22
N PHE A 164 6.88 8.41 -11.93
CA PHE A 164 5.65 8.01 -11.27
C PHE A 164 4.60 9.12 -11.39
N GLU A 165 3.43 8.78 -11.89
CA GLU A 165 2.27 9.66 -11.91
C GLU A 165 1.18 9.11 -10.98
N PRO A 166 0.80 9.85 -9.93
CA PRO A 166 -0.31 9.46 -9.07
C PRO A 166 -1.63 9.49 -9.85
N ALA A 167 -2.56 8.62 -9.48
CA ALA A 167 -3.91 8.65 -10.03
C ALA A 167 -4.59 10.02 -9.76
N SER A 168 -5.33 10.52 -10.72
CA SER A 168 -5.95 11.86 -10.66
C SER A 168 -6.91 12.06 -9.49
N ASN A 169 -7.48 10.96 -8.94
CA ASN A 169 -8.42 10.97 -7.82
C ASN A 169 -7.75 10.70 -6.47
N SER A 170 -6.44 10.81 -6.36
CA SER A 170 -5.69 10.51 -5.14
C SER A 170 -4.79 11.65 -4.72
N ILE A 171 -4.55 11.74 -3.41
CA ILE A 171 -3.56 12.64 -2.81
C ILE A 171 -2.57 11.85 -1.97
N PHE A 172 -1.34 12.37 -1.84
CA PHE A 172 -0.32 11.81 -0.97
C PHE A 172 -0.21 12.63 0.29
N ARG A 173 -0.22 11.95 1.44
CA ARG A 173 -0.08 12.53 2.78
C ARG A 173 0.82 11.65 3.63
N ARG A 174 1.34 12.21 4.72
CA ARG A 174 2.06 11.44 5.75
C ARG A 174 1.36 11.54 7.10
N VAL A 175 1.65 10.57 7.98
CA VAL A 175 1.25 10.59 9.38
C VAL A 175 2.15 11.48 10.22
#